data_0b806535a1e4302f825abb3f1858990f
#
_entry.id   0b806535a1e4302f825abb3f1858990f
#
_cell.length_a   1.000
_cell.length_b   1.000
_cell.length_c   1.000
_cell.angle_alpha   90.00
_cell.angle_beta   90.00
_cell.angle_gamma   90.00
#
_symmetry.space_group_name_H-M   'P 1'
#
loop_
_entity.id
_entity.type
_entity.pdbx_description
1 polymer ?
#
loop_
_entity_poly.entity_id
_entity_poly.type
_entity_poly.pdbx_seq_one_letter_code
_entity_poly.pdbx_strand_id
1 'polypeptide(L)'
;MNMSVNLIRRKVYIVILNWNGWHDTIECLESVFKSIYPAFRVIVCDNHSEDNSIEYIREWAEGRLTLDVTERNQLKHLLLPPVPKPIRYLMRDESEINGSNDSNDDGTRLMIIKNRDNYGFAGGNNVGLRYALARNDFDYIWLLNNDTVVAPDALSHLVERMTGAQNIGICGSTLRFYHNPDLIQALGGANYHQWLGVATKIGAGQRSPVAIDQKTAESKMDYVVGASMFVTKPFLTDIGILNEDYFLYYEELDWAIRAKGRYTLGYAAKSIVFHKEGASIGSNRTLKQRSLTGDYYLIRNKIFFTQKFYPYALPTVYGVILVAIMNRIKDRMWQNAWVMFKVLLAPWRSYAKVVKKSDSQFADNR
;
A
#
# COMPACT_ATOMS: atom_id res chain seq x y z
N MET A 1 35.18 3.33 -1.42
CA MET A 1 34.97 2.43 -2.59
C MET A 1 34.13 1.19 -2.29
N ASN A 2 33.95 0.77 -1.01
CA ASN A 2 33.23 -0.46 -0.66
C ASN A 2 31.70 -0.32 -0.41
N MET A 3 31.15 0.89 -0.26
CA MET A 3 29.70 1.07 -0.01
C MET A 3 28.86 0.84 -1.27
N SER A 4 29.30 1.31 -2.43
CA SER A 4 28.56 1.17 -3.70
C SER A 4 28.44 -0.28 -4.18
N VAL A 5 29.43 -1.13 -3.91
CA VAL A 5 29.43 -2.55 -4.34
C VAL A 5 28.49 -3.41 -3.48
N ASN A 6 28.26 -3.03 -2.20
CA ASN A 6 27.32 -3.75 -1.32
C ASN A 6 25.83 -3.40 -1.60
N LEU A 7 25.54 -2.21 -2.10
CA LEU A 7 24.17 -1.79 -2.49
C LEU A 7 23.61 -2.63 -3.65
N ILE A 8 24.47 -3.00 -4.61
CA ILE A 8 24.08 -3.77 -5.82
C ILE A 8 23.72 -5.23 -5.50
N ARG A 9 24.06 -5.74 -4.32
CA ARG A 9 23.84 -7.14 -3.93
C ARG A 9 22.54 -7.41 -3.18
N ARG A 10 21.82 -6.37 -2.71
CA ARG A 10 20.59 -6.54 -1.92
C ARG A 10 19.40 -6.83 -2.83
N LYS A 11 18.84 -8.02 -2.73
CA LYS A 11 17.69 -8.43 -3.53
C LYS A 11 16.41 -7.88 -2.94
N VAL A 12 15.60 -7.22 -3.77
CA VAL A 12 14.31 -6.61 -3.37
C VAL A 12 13.16 -7.28 -4.09
N TYR A 13 12.12 -7.66 -3.35
CA TYR A 13 10.83 -7.99 -3.93
C TYR A 13 9.89 -6.79 -3.79
N ILE A 14 9.26 -6.39 -4.91
CA ILE A 14 8.26 -5.33 -4.95
C ILE A 14 6.90 -6.01 -5.06
N VAL A 15 6.09 -5.93 -4.01
CA VAL A 15 4.74 -6.52 -3.98
C VAL A 15 3.74 -5.44 -4.29
N ILE A 16 2.96 -5.66 -5.34
CA ILE A 16 1.91 -4.76 -5.82
C ILE A 16 0.58 -5.52 -5.77
N LEU A 17 -0.38 -5.01 -5.01
CA LEU A 17 -1.71 -5.57 -4.92
C LEU A 17 -2.63 -4.93 -5.96
N ASN A 18 -3.22 -5.73 -6.83
CA ASN A 18 -4.23 -5.30 -7.79
C ASN A 18 -5.62 -5.80 -7.38
N TRP A 19 -6.63 -4.95 -7.49
CA TRP A 19 -8.04 -5.31 -7.42
C TRP A 19 -8.87 -4.37 -8.29
N ASN A 20 -9.40 -4.90 -9.42
CA ASN A 20 -10.19 -4.13 -10.39
C ASN A 20 -9.53 -2.79 -10.77
N GLY A 21 -8.21 -2.81 -11.02
CA GLY A 21 -7.42 -1.61 -11.21
C GLY A 21 -6.23 -1.81 -12.16
N TRP A 22 -6.39 -2.61 -13.21
CA TRP A 22 -5.32 -2.95 -14.15
C TRP A 22 -4.63 -1.74 -14.76
N HIS A 23 -5.39 -0.67 -15.01
CA HIS A 23 -4.87 0.56 -15.63
C HIS A 23 -3.83 1.23 -14.72
N ASP A 24 -4.16 1.40 -13.44
CA ASP A 24 -3.24 1.94 -12.43
C ASP A 24 -2.06 0.99 -12.22
N THR A 25 -2.31 -0.32 -12.19
CA THR A 25 -1.26 -1.34 -12.05
C THR A 25 -0.26 -1.29 -13.20
N ILE A 26 -0.71 -1.17 -14.45
CA ILE A 26 0.17 -1.04 -15.61
C ILE A 26 0.99 0.25 -15.53
N GLU A 27 0.39 1.37 -15.16
CA GLU A 27 1.11 2.64 -14.99
C GLU A 27 2.17 2.55 -13.88
N CYS A 28 1.85 1.91 -12.77
CA CYS A 28 2.80 1.61 -11.70
C CYS A 28 3.96 0.75 -12.22
N LEU A 29 3.66 -0.35 -12.92
CA LEU A 29 4.66 -1.25 -13.50
C LEU A 29 5.58 -0.53 -14.50
N GLU A 30 5.05 0.33 -15.38
CA GLU A 30 5.87 1.14 -16.29
C GLU A 30 6.92 1.96 -15.53
N SER A 31 6.56 2.59 -14.42
CA SER A 31 7.48 3.37 -13.60
C SER A 31 8.47 2.49 -12.82
N VAL A 32 8.00 1.38 -12.24
CA VAL A 32 8.83 0.44 -11.46
C VAL A 32 9.90 -0.21 -12.33
N PHE A 33 9.57 -0.65 -13.55
CA PHE A 33 10.53 -1.27 -14.45
C PHE A 33 11.58 -0.29 -15.03
N LYS A 34 11.40 1.02 -14.85
CA LYS A 34 12.41 2.06 -15.12
C LYS A 34 13.35 2.31 -13.95
N SER A 35 13.19 1.58 -12.84
CA SER A 35 14.10 1.71 -11.70
C SER A 35 15.54 1.45 -12.11
N ILE A 36 16.44 2.37 -11.71
CA ILE A 36 17.90 2.23 -11.92
C ILE A 36 18.53 1.20 -10.96
N TYR A 37 17.82 0.77 -9.92
CA TYR A 37 18.28 -0.29 -9.04
C TYR A 37 18.14 -1.65 -9.73
N PRO A 38 19.23 -2.44 -9.90
CA PRO A 38 19.19 -3.60 -10.80
C PRO A 38 18.61 -4.87 -10.16
N ALA A 39 18.72 -5.01 -8.82
CA ALA A 39 18.47 -6.28 -8.13
C ALA A 39 17.05 -6.33 -7.54
N PHE A 40 16.03 -6.29 -8.39
CA PHE A 40 14.64 -6.41 -7.93
C PHE A 40 13.80 -7.37 -8.77
N ARG A 41 12.73 -7.86 -8.18
CA ARG A 41 11.66 -8.64 -8.79
C ARG A 41 10.32 -8.05 -8.36
N VAL A 42 9.37 -8.03 -9.28
CA VAL A 42 7.99 -7.59 -9.04
C VAL A 42 7.08 -8.77 -8.85
N ILE A 43 6.22 -8.72 -7.83
CA ILE A 43 5.14 -9.68 -7.56
C ILE A 43 3.84 -8.89 -7.63
N VAL A 44 3.02 -9.13 -8.64
CA VAL A 44 1.65 -8.61 -8.72
C VAL A 44 0.72 -9.66 -8.13
N CYS A 45 0.05 -9.33 -7.03
CA CYS A 45 -1.01 -10.14 -6.45
C CYS A 45 -2.36 -9.62 -6.94
N ASP A 46 -3.02 -10.38 -7.79
CA ASP A 46 -4.38 -10.05 -8.23
C ASP A 46 -5.39 -10.57 -7.22
N ASN A 47 -6.09 -9.66 -6.56
CA ASN A 47 -6.99 -9.94 -5.43
C ASN A 47 -8.39 -10.36 -5.87
N HIS A 48 -8.45 -11.31 -6.82
CA HIS A 48 -9.69 -11.81 -7.41
C HIS A 48 -10.46 -10.71 -8.18
N SER A 49 -9.78 -10.09 -9.15
CA SER A 49 -10.38 -9.05 -10.00
C SER A 49 -11.38 -9.65 -11.00
N GLU A 50 -12.46 -8.89 -11.27
CA GLU A 50 -13.53 -9.25 -12.20
C GLU A 50 -13.48 -8.44 -13.52
N ASP A 51 -12.52 -7.50 -13.64
CA ASP A 51 -12.35 -6.57 -14.76
C ASP A 51 -11.32 -7.01 -15.81
N ASN A 52 -10.99 -8.30 -15.86
CA ASN A 52 -9.94 -8.86 -16.72
C ASN A 52 -8.53 -8.31 -16.45
N SER A 53 -8.27 -7.80 -15.24
CA SER A 53 -6.98 -7.21 -14.86
C SER A 53 -5.78 -8.08 -15.23
N ILE A 54 -5.84 -9.38 -14.95
CA ILE A 54 -4.74 -10.32 -15.25
C ILE A 54 -4.43 -10.35 -16.74
N GLU A 55 -5.45 -10.39 -17.59
CA GLU A 55 -5.27 -10.45 -19.05
C GLU A 55 -4.62 -9.16 -19.56
N TYR A 56 -5.10 -8.00 -19.14
CA TYR A 56 -4.50 -6.71 -19.52
C TYR A 56 -3.05 -6.56 -19.04
N ILE A 57 -2.71 -7.03 -17.83
CA ILE A 57 -1.33 -7.01 -17.33
C ILE A 57 -0.44 -7.93 -18.16
N ARG A 58 -0.94 -9.10 -18.59
CA ARG A 58 -0.23 -10.01 -19.48
C ARG A 58 0.00 -9.40 -20.86
N GLU A 59 -1.05 -8.85 -21.48
CA GLU A 59 -0.96 -8.18 -22.78
C GLU A 59 0.05 -7.01 -22.75
N TRP A 60 0.07 -6.26 -21.65
CA TRP A 60 1.08 -5.24 -21.42
C TRP A 60 2.50 -5.84 -21.34
N ALA A 61 2.70 -6.90 -20.57
CA ALA A 61 4.02 -7.54 -20.43
C ALA A 61 4.52 -8.11 -21.77
N GLU A 62 3.63 -8.61 -22.62
CA GLU A 62 3.92 -9.15 -23.95
C GLU A 62 4.08 -8.06 -25.04
N GLY A 63 3.72 -6.81 -24.74
CA GLY A 63 3.83 -5.68 -25.67
C GLY A 63 2.63 -5.52 -26.62
N ARG A 64 1.53 -6.22 -26.35
CA ARG A 64 0.27 -6.09 -27.12
C ARG A 64 -0.61 -4.95 -26.63
N LEU A 65 -0.43 -4.53 -25.37
CA LEU A 65 -1.09 -3.38 -24.78
C LEU A 65 -0.07 -2.29 -24.45
N THR A 66 -0.34 -1.07 -24.88
CA THR A 66 0.45 0.13 -24.55
C THR A 66 -0.35 1.04 -23.64
N LEU A 67 0.33 1.64 -22.66
CA LEU A 67 -0.27 2.63 -21.79
C LEU A 67 -0.54 3.93 -22.58
N ASP A 68 -1.80 4.38 -22.55
CA ASP A 68 -2.15 5.70 -23.08
C ASP A 68 -1.87 6.78 -22.02
N VAL A 69 -0.84 7.58 -22.25
CA VAL A 69 -0.45 8.67 -21.36
C VAL A 69 -0.81 9.99 -22.00
N THR A 70 -1.80 10.66 -21.45
CA THR A 70 -2.24 11.96 -21.98
C THR A 70 -1.15 13.03 -21.88
N GLU A 71 -1.14 13.98 -22.85
CA GLU A 71 -0.21 15.12 -22.87
C GLU A 71 -0.29 15.99 -21.59
N ARG A 72 -1.42 16.01 -20.91
CA ARG A 72 -1.64 16.78 -19.67
C ARG A 72 -1.10 16.10 -18.41
N ASN A 73 -0.63 14.85 -18.52
CA ASN A 73 -0.06 14.14 -17.39
C ASN A 73 1.31 14.74 -17.02
N GLN A 74 1.39 15.38 -15.85
CA GLN A 74 2.63 16.00 -15.36
C GLN A 74 3.76 14.98 -15.12
N LEU A 75 3.42 13.70 -14.92
CA LEU A 75 4.37 12.60 -14.69
C LEU A 75 4.69 11.82 -15.98
N LYS A 76 4.26 12.32 -17.15
CA LYS A 76 4.51 11.70 -18.47
C LYS A 76 5.97 11.30 -18.65
N HIS A 77 6.92 12.13 -18.22
CA HIS A 77 8.35 11.86 -18.33
C HIS A 77 8.83 10.64 -17.53
N LEU A 78 8.10 10.20 -16.51
CA LEU A 78 8.37 8.98 -15.75
C LEU A 78 7.78 7.73 -16.41
N LEU A 79 6.79 7.90 -17.29
CA LEU A 79 6.06 6.82 -17.92
C LEU A 79 6.54 6.57 -19.38
N LEU A 80 6.97 7.62 -20.07
CA LEU A 80 7.43 7.53 -21.46
C LEU A 80 8.95 7.72 -21.59
N PRO A 81 9.59 7.12 -22.62
CA PRO A 81 9.03 6.09 -23.50
C PRO A 81 8.66 4.83 -22.71
N PRO A 82 7.77 3.95 -23.22
CA PRO A 82 7.45 2.68 -22.56
C PRO A 82 8.70 1.81 -22.35
N VAL A 83 8.68 1.02 -21.29
CA VAL A 83 9.76 0.04 -21.05
C VAL A 83 9.83 -0.99 -22.19
N PRO A 84 11.04 -1.47 -22.56
CA PRO A 84 11.18 -2.49 -23.61
C PRO A 84 10.37 -3.76 -23.32
N LYS A 85 9.70 -4.28 -24.33
CA LYS A 85 8.88 -5.49 -24.29
C LYS A 85 9.49 -6.57 -25.22
N PRO A 86 9.23 -7.87 -25.00
CA PRO A 86 8.40 -8.43 -23.92
C PRO A 86 9.13 -8.47 -22.56
N ILE A 87 8.36 -8.33 -21.46
CA ILE A 87 8.83 -8.60 -20.12
C ILE A 87 8.52 -10.06 -19.80
N ARG A 88 9.53 -10.85 -19.49
CA ARG A 88 9.32 -12.25 -19.06
C ARG A 88 8.58 -12.27 -17.73
N TYR A 89 7.52 -13.07 -17.67
CA TYR A 89 6.71 -13.25 -16.47
C TYR A 89 6.43 -14.72 -16.18
N LEU A 90 6.14 -15.02 -14.93
CA LEU A 90 5.53 -16.28 -14.49
C LEU A 90 4.15 -15.97 -13.91
N MET A 91 3.22 -16.88 -14.10
CA MET A 91 1.88 -16.80 -13.49
C MET A 91 1.62 -18.04 -12.65
N ARG A 92 1.03 -17.86 -11.47
CA ARG A 92 0.67 -18.93 -10.55
C ARG A 92 -0.68 -18.65 -9.90
N ASP A 93 -1.39 -19.71 -9.58
CA ASP A 93 -2.49 -19.62 -8.64
C ASP A 93 -1.93 -19.58 -7.20
N GLU A 94 -2.66 -18.94 -6.28
CA GLU A 94 -2.27 -18.85 -4.86
C GLU A 94 -1.94 -20.22 -4.24
N SER A 95 -2.64 -21.27 -4.67
CA SER A 95 -2.41 -22.64 -4.18
C SER A 95 -1.03 -23.22 -4.52
N GLU A 96 -0.38 -22.67 -5.52
CA GLU A 96 0.88 -23.19 -6.05
C GLU A 96 2.11 -22.52 -5.42
N ILE A 97 1.93 -21.42 -4.66
CA ILE A 97 3.05 -20.63 -4.13
C ILE A 97 3.84 -21.31 -3.00
N ASN A 98 3.24 -22.27 -2.30
CA ASN A 98 3.86 -22.92 -1.13
C ASN A 98 4.70 -24.18 -1.46
N GLY A 99 4.76 -24.58 -2.72
CA GLY A 99 5.41 -25.85 -3.12
C GLY A 99 6.42 -25.74 -4.25
N SER A 100 6.56 -24.59 -4.86
CA SER A 100 7.40 -24.44 -6.05
C SER A 100 8.86 -24.21 -5.67
N ASN A 101 9.66 -25.27 -5.74
CA ASN A 101 11.07 -25.13 -6.15
C ASN A 101 11.04 -24.59 -7.59
N ASP A 102 10.85 -23.28 -7.75
CA ASP A 102 11.01 -22.59 -9.05
C ASP A 102 12.51 -22.56 -9.42
N SER A 103 13.09 -23.77 -9.56
CA SER A 103 14.48 -23.96 -10.03
C SER A 103 14.70 -23.42 -11.46
N ASN A 104 13.61 -23.17 -12.20
CA ASN A 104 13.61 -22.62 -13.57
C ASN A 104 13.40 -21.09 -13.63
N ASP A 105 13.72 -20.37 -12.55
CA ASP A 105 13.50 -18.93 -12.43
C ASP A 105 14.63 -18.11 -13.07
N ASP A 106 15.02 -18.50 -14.26
CA ASP A 106 16.14 -17.94 -15.00
C ASP A 106 15.82 -16.55 -15.55
N GLY A 107 16.00 -15.53 -14.70
CA GLY A 107 15.91 -14.12 -15.12
C GLY A 107 14.50 -13.53 -15.19
N THR A 108 13.46 -14.20 -14.68
CA THR A 108 12.09 -13.66 -14.64
C THR A 108 11.98 -12.53 -13.62
N ARG A 109 11.59 -11.34 -14.08
CA ARG A 109 11.46 -10.14 -13.24
C ARG A 109 10.02 -9.86 -12.79
N LEU A 110 9.01 -10.50 -13.36
CA LEU A 110 7.61 -10.32 -13.04
C LEU A 110 6.96 -11.66 -12.66
N MET A 111 6.35 -11.71 -11.47
CA MET A 111 5.48 -12.78 -11.02
C MET A 111 4.05 -12.24 -10.93
N ILE A 112 3.09 -12.94 -11.47
CA ILE A 112 1.66 -12.65 -11.33
C ILE A 112 1.05 -13.78 -10.51
N ILE A 113 0.45 -13.47 -9.35
CA ILE A 113 -0.21 -14.43 -8.47
C ILE A 113 -1.70 -14.13 -8.48
N LYS A 114 -2.51 -15.12 -8.81
CA LYS A 114 -3.96 -15.03 -8.77
C LYS A 114 -4.47 -15.53 -7.42
N ASN A 115 -5.01 -14.60 -6.61
CA ASN A 115 -5.61 -14.92 -5.34
C ASN A 115 -6.99 -15.60 -5.54
N ARG A 116 -7.36 -16.48 -4.62
CA ARG A 116 -8.63 -17.23 -4.69
C ARG A 116 -9.86 -16.38 -4.36
N ASP A 117 -9.69 -15.32 -3.57
CA ASP A 117 -10.76 -14.40 -3.16
C ASP A 117 -10.17 -13.00 -2.94
N ASN A 118 -11.02 -12.00 -2.78
CA ASN A 118 -10.62 -10.68 -2.31
C ASN A 118 -10.36 -10.71 -0.80
N TYR A 119 -9.11 -10.77 -0.42
CA TYR A 119 -8.66 -10.79 0.97
C TYR A 119 -8.44 -9.38 1.57
N GLY A 120 -8.84 -8.31 0.85
CA GLY A 120 -8.55 -6.95 1.23
C GLY A 120 -7.08 -6.59 1.06
N PHE A 121 -6.69 -5.45 1.62
CA PHE A 121 -5.32 -4.96 1.50
C PHE A 121 -4.32 -5.86 2.28
N ALA A 122 -4.62 -6.17 3.53
CA ALA A 122 -3.72 -6.96 4.36
C ALA A 122 -3.51 -8.38 3.80
N GLY A 123 -4.59 -9.11 3.58
CA GLY A 123 -4.53 -10.50 3.11
C GLY A 123 -3.98 -10.62 1.69
N GLY A 124 -4.37 -9.69 0.79
CA GLY A 124 -3.88 -9.69 -0.59
C GLY A 124 -2.37 -9.45 -0.69
N ASN A 125 -1.83 -8.49 0.07
CA ASN A 125 -0.37 -8.29 0.17
C ASN A 125 0.33 -9.49 0.84
N ASN A 126 -0.30 -10.11 1.83
CA ASN A 126 0.26 -11.26 2.52
C ASN A 126 0.50 -12.47 1.60
N VAL A 127 -0.27 -12.62 0.52
CA VAL A 127 0.00 -13.65 -0.49
C VAL A 127 1.40 -13.44 -1.08
N GLY A 128 1.74 -12.23 -1.50
CA GLY A 128 3.07 -11.88 -2.00
C GLY A 128 4.17 -12.02 -0.93
N LEU A 129 3.86 -11.64 0.32
CA LEU A 129 4.80 -11.82 1.44
C LEU A 129 5.08 -13.30 1.72
N ARG A 130 4.07 -14.17 1.71
CA ARG A 130 4.24 -15.63 1.88
C ARG A 130 5.08 -16.23 0.76
N TYR A 131 4.82 -15.84 -0.50
CA TYR A 131 5.64 -16.26 -1.63
C TYR A 131 7.11 -15.87 -1.44
N ALA A 132 7.38 -14.61 -1.10
CA ALA A 132 8.74 -14.13 -0.87
C ALA A 132 9.43 -14.86 0.30
N LEU A 133 8.72 -15.07 1.41
CA LEU A 133 9.23 -15.79 2.57
C LEU A 133 9.53 -17.26 2.25
N ALA A 134 8.68 -17.93 1.47
CA ALA A 134 8.89 -19.32 1.03
C ALA A 134 10.15 -19.44 0.17
N ARG A 135 10.41 -18.47 -0.70
CA ARG A 135 11.65 -18.41 -1.49
C ARG A 135 12.89 -18.08 -0.67
N ASN A 136 12.74 -17.28 0.37
CA ASN A 136 13.77 -16.94 1.34
C ASN A 136 15.07 -16.31 0.75
N ASP A 137 15.04 -15.82 -0.49
CA ASP A 137 16.17 -15.34 -1.28
C ASP A 137 16.17 -13.81 -1.50
N PHE A 138 15.60 -13.06 -0.57
CA PHE A 138 15.52 -11.59 -0.58
C PHE A 138 16.12 -10.97 0.68
N ASP A 139 16.48 -9.69 0.59
CA ASP A 139 16.90 -8.86 1.74
C ASP A 139 15.78 -7.93 2.19
N TYR A 140 15.03 -7.38 1.22
CA TYR A 140 13.96 -6.41 1.47
C TYR A 140 12.71 -6.73 0.65
N ILE A 141 11.55 -6.29 1.18
CA ILE A 141 10.29 -6.26 0.43
C ILE A 141 9.79 -4.81 0.39
N TRP A 142 9.35 -4.37 -0.77
CA TRP A 142 8.66 -3.11 -0.96
C TRP A 142 7.18 -3.37 -1.24
N LEU A 143 6.30 -3.17 -0.24
CA LEU A 143 4.87 -3.12 -0.46
C LEU A 143 4.54 -1.77 -1.09
N LEU A 144 4.04 -1.79 -2.31
CA LEU A 144 3.76 -0.61 -3.12
C LEU A 144 2.34 -0.67 -3.67
N ASN A 145 1.55 0.38 -3.42
CA ASN A 145 0.21 0.45 -3.99
C ASN A 145 0.25 0.51 -5.51
N ASN A 146 -0.72 -0.13 -6.15
CA ASN A 146 -0.84 -0.16 -7.61
C ASN A 146 -1.18 1.20 -8.24
N ASP A 147 -1.78 2.13 -7.48
CA ASP A 147 -2.12 3.49 -7.90
C ASP A 147 -0.99 4.50 -7.65
N THR A 148 0.26 4.04 -7.81
CA THR A 148 1.48 4.86 -7.65
C THR A 148 2.33 4.92 -8.91
N VAL A 149 3.09 6.01 -9.04
CA VAL A 149 4.18 6.17 -10.00
C VAL A 149 5.45 6.49 -9.22
N VAL A 150 6.55 5.79 -9.50
CA VAL A 150 7.79 5.95 -8.74
C VAL A 150 8.87 6.67 -9.55
N ALA A 151 9.69 7.48 -8.88
CA ALA A 151 10.89 8.04 -9.50
C ALA A 151 11.91 6.92 -9.77
N PRO A 152 12.72 6.99 -10.86
CA PRO A 152 13.64 5.92 -11.23
C PRO A 152 14.67 5.55 -10.16
N ASP A 153 15.04 6.48 -9.30
CA ASP A 153 16.00 6.33 -8.20
C ASP A 153 15.34 6.00 -6.84
N ALA A 154 14.01 5.96 -6.79
CA ALA A 154 13.26 5.78 -5.53
C ALA A 154 13.68 4.51 -4.77
N LEU A 155 13.79 3.37 -5.46
CA LEU A 155 14.22 2.11 -4.86
C LEU A 155 15.66 2.17 -4.36
N SER A 156 16.56 2.82 -5.11
CA SER A 156 17.97 2.98 -4.71
C SER A 156 18.07 3.74 -3.38
N HIS A 157 17.29 4.82 -3.21
CA HIS A 157 17.28 5.59 -1.99
C HIS A 157 16.65 4.86 -0.80
N LEU A 158 15.66 3.98 -1.02
CA LEU A 158 15.16 3.08 0.03
C LEU A 158 16.26 2.11 0.50
N VAL A 159 16.93 1.44 -0.43
CA VAL A 159 18.01 0.51 -0.09
C VAL A 159 19.17 1.23 0.60
N GLU A 160 19.58 2.40 0.10
CA GLU A 160 20.61 3.25 0.72
C GLU A 160 20.25 3.59 2.17
N ARG A 161 19.02 4.06 2.41
CA ARG A 161 18.53 4.40 3.76
C ARG A 161 18.60 3.22 4.71
N MET A 162 18.20 2.04 4.27
CA MET A 162 18.17 0.83 5.10
C MET A 162 19.56 0.26 5.36
N THR A 163 20.46 0.36 4.39
CA THR A 163 21.83 -0.14 4.53
C THR A 163 22.66 0.72 5.49
N GLY A 164 22.39 2.03 5.54
CA GLY A 164 23.09 3.00 6.39
C GLY A 164 22.61 3.06 7.84
N ALA A 165 21.60 2.24 8.24
CA ALA A 165 21.03 2.31 9.58
C ALA A 165 20.82 0.91 10.17
N GLN A 166 21.14 0.81 11.46
CA GLN A 166 20.83 -0.40 12.24
C GLN A 166 19.41 -0.30 12.78
N ASN A 167 18.69 -1.43 12.80
CA ASN A 167 17.42 -1.61 13.49
C ASN A 167 16.20 -0.92 12.89
N ILE A 168 16.25 -0.39 11.65
CA ILE A 168 15.03 0.03 10.95
C ILE A 168 14.31 -1.21 10.43
N GLY A 169 13.05 -1.40 10.85
CA GLY A 169 12.20 -2.48 10.37
C GLY A 169 11.42 -2.13 9.12
N ILE A 170 10.79 -0.94 9.12
CA ILE A 170 9.98 -0.43 8.00
C ILE A 170 10.46 0.98 7.66
N CYS A 171 10.61 1.28 6.36
CA CYS A 171 10.99 2.59 5.84
C CYS A 171 9.95 3.09 4.85
N GLY A 172 9.54 4.36 4.99
CA GLY A 172 8.63 5.03 4.07
C GLY A 172 9.34 5.93 3.08
N SER A 173 8.68 6.21 1.95
CA SER A 173 9.11 7.16 0.92
C SER A 173 8.48 8.54 1.14
N THR A 174 8.99 9.57 0.46
CA THR A 174 8.28 10.83 0.26
C THR A 174 7.10 10.59 -0.68
N LEU A 175 5.89 10.59 -0.14
CA LEU A 175 4.67 10.49 -0.95
C LEU A 175 4.26 11.89 -1.42
N ARG A 176 4.03 12.02 -2.72
CA ARG A 176 3.48 13.23 -3.36
C ARG A 176 2.15 12.91 -4.03
N PHE A 177 1.29 13.92 -4.17
CA PHE A 177 0.04 13.72 -4.89
C PHE A 177 0.31 13.56 -6.40
N TYR A 178 -0.24 12.51 -7.01
CA TYR A 178 -0.09 12.24 -8.45
C TYR A 178 -0.59 13.39 -9.33
N HIS A 179 -1.77 13.95 -9.00
CA HIS A 179 -2.38 15.05 -9.76
C HIS A 179 -1.83 16.44 -9.41
N ASN A 180 -1.01 16.54 -8.37
CA ASN A 180 -0.31 17.77 -7.98
C ASN A 180 1.05 17.40 -7.37
N PRO A 181 2.05 17.09 -8.23
CA PRO A 181 3.34 16.57 -7.82
C PRO A 181 4.15 17.48 -6.88
N ASP A 182 3.82 18.77 -6.80
CA ASP A 182 4.45 19.70 -5.89
C ASP A 182 3.95 19.59 -4.45
N LEU A 183 2.78 18.94 -4.23
CA LEU A 183 2.21 18.79 -2.91
C LEU A 183 2.65 17.47 -2.27
N ILE A 184 3.11 17.57 -1.03
CA ILE A 184 3.42 16.43 -0.18
C ILE A 184 2.13 15.80 0.34
N GLN A 185 2.03 14.47 0.20
CA GLN A 185 0.99 13.67 0.82
C GLN A 185 1.44 13.15 2.19
N ALA A 186 2.70 12.67 2.29
CA ALA A 186 3.33 12.26 3.53
C ALA A 186 4.87 12.22 3.41
N LEU A 187 5.57 12.54 4.45
CA LEU A 187 7.01 12.35 4.63
C LEU A 187 7.23 11.04 5.40
N GLY A 188 7.22 9.92 4.67
CA GLY A 188 7.43 8.58 5.20
C GLY A 188 6.24 7.99 5.94
N GLY A 189 5.63 8.71 6.86
CA GLY A 189 4.64 8.16 7.77
C GLY A 189 3.63 9.16 8.33
N ALA A 190 2.98 8.73 9.38
CA ALA A 190 1.98 9.51 10.10
C ALA A 190 2.13 9.36 11.62
N ASN A 191 1.62 10.35 12.35
CA ASN A 191 1.44 10.32 13.79
C ASN A 191 0.01 9.86 14.12
N TYR A 192 -0.16 9.04 15.14
CA TYR A 192 -1.45 8.52 15.59
C TYR A 192 -1.86 9.06 16.96
N HIS A 193 -3.00 9.74 16.99
CA HIS A 193 -3.58 10.25 18.22
C HIS A 193 -4.48 9.19 18.88
N GLN A 194 -3.90 8.42 19.79
CA GLN A 194 -4.58 7.27 20.43
C GLN A 194 -5.92 7.62 21.08
N TRP A 195 -6.05 8.80 21.71
CA TRP A 195 -7.28 9.25 22.36
C TRP A 195 -8.42 9.60 21.38
N LEU A 196 -8.08 9.94 20.14
CA LEU A 196 -9.06 10.31 19.12
C LEU A 196 -9.23 9.21 18.06
N GLY A 197 -8.31 8.26 18.02
CA GLY A 197 -8.29 7.22 16.99
C GLY A 197 -8.11 7.79 15.59
N VAL A 198 -7.34 8.87 15.43
CA VAL A 198 -7.08 9.53 14.14
C VAL A 198 -5.59 9.64 13.87
N ALA A 199 -5.22 9.63 12.60
CA ALA A 199 -3.85 9.81 12.16
C ALA A 199 -3.67 11.11 11.39
N THR A 200 -2.49 11.71 11.53
CA THR A 200 -2.08 12.90 10.78
C THR A 200 -0.80 12.56 10.02
N LYS A 201 -0.85 12.60 8.70
CA LYS A 201 0.30 12.37 7.81
C LYS A 201 1.32 13.51 8.00
N ILE A 202 2.59 13.17 8.18
CA ILE A 202 3.65 14.15 8.40
C ILE A 202 3.91 14.94 7.11
N GLY A 203 3.95 16.28 7.20
CA GLY A 203 4.20 17.15 6.06
C GLY A 203 3.05 17.28 5.05
N ALA A 204 1.87 16.69 5.33
CA ALA A 204 0.74 16.72 4.40
C ALA A 204 0.32 18.17 4.04
N GLY A 205 0.09 18.39 2.73
CA GLY A 205 -0.35 19.68 2.20
C GLY A 205 0.76 20.74 2.03
N GLN A 206 1.98 20.45 2.46
CA GLN A 206 3.13 21.33 2.22
C GLN A 206 3.61 21.21 0.77
N ARG A 207 4.19 22.29 0.23
CA ARG A 207 4.83 22.27 -1.09
C ARG A 207 6.28 21.79 -0.98
N SER A 208 6.74 21.02 -1.95
CA SER A 208 8.13 20.61 -2.06
C SER A 208 8.99 21.75 -2.65
N PRO A 209 10.23 21.99 -2.15
CA PRO A 209 10.91 21.26 -1.09
C PRO A 209 10.38 21.61 0.31
N VAL A 210 10.39 20.60 1.21
CA VAL A 210 9.90 20.78 2.60
C VAL A 210 11.07 21.00 3.55
N ALA A 211 10.91 21.89 4.51
CA ALA A 211 11.93 22.20 5.52
C ALA A 211 12.09 21.12 6.62
N ILE A 212 11.23 20.11 6.66
CA ILE A 212 11.31 19.03 7.65
C ILE A 212 12.41 18.07 7.26
N ASP A 213 13.46 18.00 8.06
CA ASP A 213 14.55 17.03 7.87
C ASP A 213 14.10 15.59 8.19
N GLN A 214 14.90 14.64 7.72
CA GLN A 214 14.61 13.20 7.86
C GLN A 214 14.46 12.77 9.32
N LYS A 215 15.34 13.19 10.22
CA LYS A 215 15.31 12.81 11.65
C LYS A 215 14.07 13.35 12.35
N THR A 216 13.70 14.59 12.06
CA THR A 216 12.48 15.22 12.59
C THR A 216 11.24 14.50 12.09
N ALA A 217 11.19 14.05 10.83
CA ALA A 217 10.08 13.27 10.31
C ALA A 217 10.00 11.92 11.04
N GLU A 218 11.11 11.19 11.11
CA GLU A 218 11.18 9.87 11.78
C GLU A 218 10.76 9.93 13.25
N SER A 219 11.16 10.97 13.99
CA SER A 219 10.80 11.13 15.41
C SER A 219 9.30 11.33 15.66
N LYS A 220 8.55 11.74 14.65
CA LYS A 220 7.10 11.98 14.70
C LYS A 220 6.26 10.81 14.19
N MET A 221 6.90 9.77 13.60
CA MET A 221 6.20 8.65 13.01
C MET A 221 5.77 7.64 14.06
N ASP A 222 4.49 7.29 14.06
CA ASP A 222 3.98 6.10 14.75
C ASP A 222 3.84 4.91 13.78
N TYR A 223 3.72 5.18 12.46
CA TYR A 223 3.71 4.16 11.42
C TYR A 223 4.09 4.74 10.05
N VAL A 224 4.48 3.87 9.12
CA VAL A 224 4.74 4.20 7.71
C VAL A 224 3.43 4.11 6.93
N VAL A 225 3.17 5.06 6.01
CA VAL A 225 1.94 5.05 5.18
C VAL A 225 1.94 3.87 4.23
N GLY A 226 0.83 3.12 4.19
CA GLY A 226 0.67 1.87 3.45
C GLY A 226 0.94 1.92 1.94
N ALA A 227 0.86 3.12 1.34
CA ALA A 227 1.12 3.29 -0.10
C ALA A 227 2.56 2.94 -0.52
N SER A 228 3.55 3.01 0.40
CA SER A 228 4.95 2.66 0.16
C SER A 228 5.63 2.26 1.45
N MET A 229 5.68 0.95 1.72
CA MET A 229 6.32 0.37 2.91
C MET A 229 7.49 -0.52 2.48
N PHE A 230 8.72 -0.12 2.82
CA PHE A 230 9.93 -0.89 2.53
C PHE A 230 10.40 -1.61 3.80
N VAL A 231 10.42 -2.95 3.78
CA VAL A 231 10.49 -3.80 4.95
C VAL A 231 11.70 -4.72 4.89
N THR A 232 12.40 -4.91 6.01
CA THR A 232 13.53 -5.85 6.10
C THR A 232 13.05 -7.29 6.29
N LYS A 233 13.82 -8.24 5.79
CA LYS A 233 13.61 -9.66 6.04
C LYS A 233 13.61 -10.02 7.54
N PRO A 234 14.58 -9.55 8.38
CA PRO A 234 14.55 -9.78 9.82
C PRO A 234 13.24 -9.31 10.47
N PHE A 235 12.73 -8.13 10.10
CA PHE A 235 11.45 -7.64 10.60
C PHE A 235 10.30 -8.61 10.30
N LEU A 236 10.22 -9.10 9.06
CA LEU A 236 9.18 -10.06 8.65
C LEU A 236 9.30 -11.39 9.40
N THR A 237 10.52 -11.86 9.65
CA THR A 237 10.76 -13.10 10.40
C THR A 237 10.36 -12.95 11.86
N ASP A 238 10.66 -11.81 12.48
CA ASP A 238 10.47 -11.57 13.92
C ASP A 238 9.05 -11.13 14.30
N ILE A 239 8.46 -10.24 13.49
CA ILE A 239 7.17 -9.61 13.77
C ILE A 239 6.03 -10.32 13.04
N GLY A 240 6.36 -11.00 11.95
CA GLY A 240 5.40 -11.63 11.06
C GLY A 240 4.82 -10.66 10.02
N ILE A 241 3.83 -11.14 9.29
CA ILE A 241 3.15 -10.43 8.21
C ILE A 241 2.02 -9.51 8.73
N LEU A 242 1.31 -8.84 7.83
CA LEU A 242 0.17 -7.97 8.15
C LEU A 242 -0.96 -8.78 8.84
N ASN A 243 -1.70 -8.15 9.76
CA ASN A 243 -2.85 -8.78 10.38
C ASN A 243 -4.08 -8.72 9.45
N GLU A 244 -4.53 -9.87 8.98
CA GLU A 244 -5.62 -10.01 8.01
C GLU A 244 -7.00 -9.69 8.58
N ASP A 245 -7.16 -9.65 9.91
CA ASP A 245 -8.42 -9.27 10.55
C ASP A 245 -8.85 -7.85 10.19
N TYR A 246 -7.91 -6.99 9.78
CA TYR A 246 -8.23 -5.62 9.37
C TYR A 246 -8.90 -5.56 8.01
N PHE A 247 -8.55 -6.40 7.07
CA PHE A 247 -8.97 -6.35 5.68
C PHE A 247 -8.48 -5.07 4.96
N LEU A 248 -8.80 -3.88 5.51
CA LEU A 248 -8.48 -2.57 4.95
C LEU A 248 -8.41 -1.52 6.06
N TYR A 249 -7.36 -0.70 6.09
CA TYR A 249 -7.03 0.33 7.09
C TYR A 249 -6.63 -0.25 8.46
N TYR A 250 -5.66 0.38 9.11
CA TYR A 250 -5.06 0.05 10.41
C TYR A 250 -4.06 -1.12 10.40
N GLU A 251 -3.95 -1.90 9.33
CA GLU A 251 -2.98 -2.99 9.22
C GLU A 251 -1.53 -2.52 9.34
N GLU A 252 -1.18 -1.38 8.72
CA GLU A 252 0.15 -0.79 8.81
C GLU A 252 0.45 -0.22 10.20
N LEU A 253 -0.56 0.34 10.87
CA LEU A 253 -0.45 0.83 12.23
C LEU A 253 -0.31 -0.31 13.23
N ASP A 254 -1.10 -1.41 13.10
CA ASP A 254 -0.95 -2.63 13.90
C ASP A 254 0.47 -3.20 13.74
N TRP A 255 0.98 -3.22 12.51
CA TRP A 255 2.31 -3.75 12.22
C TRP A 255 3.41 -2.97 12.91
N ALA A 256 3.35 -1.64 12.82
CA ALA A 256 4.31 -0.74 13.48
C ALA A 256 4.26 -0.88 15.02
N ILE A 257 3.05 -0.98 15.61
CA ILE A 257 2.89 -1.11 17.07
C ILE A 257 3.40 -2.47 17.55
N ARG A 258 3.15 -3.57 16.84
CA ARG A 258 3.72 -4.89 17.19
C ARG A 258 5.26 -4.90 17.21
N ALA A 259 5.87 -4.02 16.41
CA ALA A 259 7.31 -3.89 16.30
C ALA A 259 7.94 -2.90 17.30
N LYS A 260 7.11 -2.08 17.97
CA LYS A 260 7.57 -1.03 18.88
C LYS A 260 8.49 -1.57 19.99
N GLY A 261 9.64 -0.92 20.18
CA GLY A 261 10.67 -1.32 21.13
C GLY A 261 11.66 -2.38 20.60
N ARG A 262 11.36 -3.02 19.47
CA ARG A 262 12.27 -3.98 18.80
C ARG A 262 12.86 -3.39 17.52
N TYR A 263 12.07 -2.64 16.77
CA TYR A 263 12.45 -1.98 15.53
C TYR A 263 12.06 -0.50 15.55
N THR A 264 12.79 0.29 14.77
CA THR A 264 12.48 1.70 14.51
C THR A 264 11.86 1.86 13.12
N LEU A 265 11.22 2.99 12.90
CA LEU A 265 10.70 3.39 11.59
C LEU A 265 11.69 4.32 10.91
N GLY A 266 11.89 4.13 9.61
CA GLY A 266 12.77 4.94 8.78
C GLY A 266 12.01 5.78 7.77
N TYR A 267 12.68 6.81 7.28
CA TYR A 267 12.19 7.66 6.20
C TYR A 267 13.32 7.88 5.18
N ALA A 268 13.06 7.52 3.92
CA ALA A 268 13.97 7.77 2.80
C ALA A 268 13.53 9.05 2.07
N ALA A 269 14.03 10.20 2.51
CA ALA A 269 13.58 11.51 2.03
C ALA A 269 13.73 11.72 0.52
N LYS A 270 14.73 11.08 -0.11
CA LYS A 270 14.99 11.15 -1.55
C LYS A 270 14.20 10.12 -2.36
N SER A 271 13.59 9.13 -1.73
CA SER A 271 12.72 8.17 -2.40
C SER A 271 11.37 8.82 -2.70
N ILE A 272 11.10 9.16 -3.96
CA ILE A 272 9.89 9.87 -4.36
C ILE A 272 8.89 8.90 -4.98
N VAL A 273 7.67 8.89 -4.44
CA VAL A 273 6.54 8.10 -4.93
C VAL A 273 5.34 9.02 -5.10
N PHE A 274 4.73 9.03 -6.27
CA PHE A 274 3.53 9.79 -6.59
C PHE A 274 2.32 8.87 -6.45
N HIS A 275 1.34 9.25 -5.63
CA HIS A 275 0.22 8.39 -5.27
C HIS A 275 -1.11 9.07 -5.61
N LYS A 276 -2.01 8.34 -6.29
CA LYS A 276 -3.33 8.85 -6.72
C LYS A 276 -4.30 9.02 -5.57
N GLU A 277 -4.13 8.24 -4.49
CA GLU A 277 -4.96 8.20 -3.27
C GLU A 277 -6.40 7.77 -3.53
N GLY A 278 -6.65 6.47 -3.46
CA GLY A 278 -7.98 5.89 -3.39
C GLY A 278 -8.67 5.66 -4.72
N ALA A 279 -7.93 5.50 -5.81
CA ALA A 279 -8.50 5.14 -7.10
C ALA A 279 -9.30 3.83 -7.04
N SER A 280 -8.78 2.81 -6.36
CA SER A 280 -9.40 1.48 -6.26
C SER A 280 -10.48 1.34 -5.17
N ILE A 281 -10.49 2.22 -4.15
CA ILE A 281 -11.32 2.08 -2.95
C ILE A 281 -12.43 3.15 -2.90
N GLY A 282 -12.46 4.09 -3.87
CA GLY A 282 -13.42 5.18 -3.89
C GLY A 282 -13.23 6.19 -2.73
N SER A 283 -12.00 6.30 -2.18
CA SER A 283 -11.65 7.33 -1.20
C SER A 283 -11.22 8.62 -1.89
N ASN A 284 -12.16 9.26 -2.59
CA ASN A 284 -11.90 10.54 -3.24
C ASN A 284 -11.70 11.68 -2.22
N ARG A 285 -10.98 12.73 -2.65
CA ARG A 285 -10.47 13.91 -1.92
C ARG A 285 -11.46 14.64 -1.01
N THR A 286 -12.76 14.38 -1.10
CA THR A 286 -13.77 14.98 -0.25
C THR A 286 -14.43 13.91 0.59
N LEU A 287 -14.68 14.21 1.86
CA LEU A 287 -15.45 13.37 2.79
C LEU A 287 -16.81 12.91 2.19
N LYS A 288 -17.31 13.60 1.16
CA LYS A 288 -18.58 13.32 0.47
C LYS A 288 -18.55 12.14 -0.51
N GLN A 289 -17.38 11.52 -0.74
CA GLN A 289 -17.23 10.47 -1.77
C GLN A 289 -16.67 9.14 -1.23
N ARG A 290 -16.67 8.94 0.10
CA ARG A 290 -16.24 7.66 0.66
C ARG A 290 -17.26 6.55 0.37
N SER A 291 -16.74 5.39 -0.06
CA SER A 291 -17.55 4.19 -0.23
C SER A 291 -18.14 3.70 1.10
N LEU A 292 -19.21 2.95 1.05
CA LEU A 292 -19.80 2.31 2.24
C LEU A 292 -18.81 1.35 2.89
N THR A 293 -18.07 0.57 2.06
CA THR A 293 -16.99 -0.32 2.50
C THR A 293 -15.88 0.44 3.22
N GLY A 294 -15.47 1.58 2.67
CA GLY A 294 -14.45 2.43 3.30
C GLY A 294 -14.86 2.93 4.68
N ASP A 295 -16.07 3.45 4.84
CA ASP A 295 -16.57 3.90 6.15
C ASP A 295 -16.78 2.73 7.12
N TYR A 296 -17.26 1.58 6.64
CA TYR A 296 -17.41 0.37 7.46
C TYR A 296 -16.09 -0.07 8.08
N TYR A 297 -15.06 -0.34 7.25
CA TYR A 297 -13.78 -0.83 7.75
C TYR A 297 -13.04 0.23 8.58
N LEU A 298 -13.14 1.50 8.21
CA LEU A 298 -12.52 2.58 8.98
C LEU A 298 -13.06 2.62 10.43
N ILE A 299 -14.38 2.54 10.62
CA ILE A 299 -14.98 2.60 11.96
C ILE A 299 -14.78 1.29 12.72
N ARG A 300 -15.00 0.15 12.06
CA ARG A 300 -14.77 -1.16 12.65
C ARG A 300 -13.33 -1.30 13.17
N ASN A 301 -12.39 -0.98 12.32
CA ASN A 301 -10.97 -1.17 12.62
C ASN A 301 -10.46 -0.14 13.63
N LYS A 302 -11.00 1.08 13.62
CA LYS A 302 -10.75 2.07 14.68
C LYS A 302 -11.12 1.52 16.05
N ILE A 303 -12.29 0.93 16.20
CA ILE A 303 -12.74 0.34 17.49
C ILE A 303 -11.87 -0.88 17.82
N PHE A 304 -11.68 -1.81 16.86
CA PHE A 304 -10.89 -3.02 17.05
C PHE A 304 -9.45 -2.73 17.49
N PHE A 305 -8.79 -1.81 16.78
CA PHE A 305 -7.45 -1.39 17.11
C PHE A 305 -7.36 -0.71 18.47
N THR A 306 -8.30 0.21 18.77
CA THR A 306 -8.34 0.88 20.08
C THR A 306 -8.58 -0.12 21.21
N GLN A 307 -9.50 -1.07 21.02
CA GLN A 307 -9.75 -2.12 22.01
C GLN A 307 -8.53 -3.00 22.27
N LYS A 308 -7.76 -3.30 21.20
CA LYS A 308 -6.57 -4.15 21.28
C LYS A 308 -5.39 -3.47 21.96
N PHE A 309 -5.11 -2.21 21.64
CA PHE A 309 -3.88 -1.53 22.04
C PHE A 309 -4.07 -0.38 23.04
N TYR A 310 -5.25 0.26 23.06
CA TYR A 310 -5.55 1.45 23.84
C TYR A 310 -6.96 1.41 24.47
N PRO A 311 -7.34 0.33 25.21
CA PRO A 311 -8.72 0.15 25.67
C PRO A 311 -9.24 1.30 26.53
N TYR A 312 -8.37 2.01 27.21
CA TYR A 312 -8.70 3.20 28.01
C TYR A 312 -9.17 4.40 27.16
N ALA A 313 -8.84 4.46 25.87
CA ALA A 313 -9.25 5.50 24.95
C ALA A 313 -10.60 5.23 24.25
N LEU A 314 -11.21 4.06 24.48
CA LEU A 314 -12.50 3.70 23.86
C LEU A 314 -13.59 4.77 24.06
N PRO A 315 -13.82 5.34 25.28
CA PRO A 315 -14.88 6.33 25.46
C PRO A 315 -14.71 7.55 24.55
N THR A 316 -13.50 8.09 24.43
CA THR A 316 -13.24 9.26 23.59
C THR A 316 -13.32 8.90 22.11
N VAL A 317 -12.85 7.72 21.71
CA VAL A 317 -12.95 7.21 20.33
C VAL A 317 -14.41 7.02 19.93
N TYR A 318 -15.28 6.50 20.79
CA TYR A 318 -16.71 6.43 20.53
C TYR A 318 -17.31 7.83 20.34
N GLY A 319 -16.93 8.81 21.16
CA GLY A 319 -17.33 10.21 20.97
C GLY A 319 -16.95 10.76 19.60
N VAL A 320 -15.70 10.51 19.14
CA VAL A 320 -15.24 10.90 17.80
C VAL A 320 -16.06 10.22 16.69
N ILE A 321 -16.41 8.95 16.86
CA ILE A 321 -17.22 8.22 15.89
C ILE A 321 -18.64 8.81 15.82
N LEU A 322 -19.26 9.16 16.95
CA LEU A 322 -20.55 9.82 16.97
C LEU A 322 -20.54 11.17 16.24
N VAL A 323 -19.49 11.98 16.44
CA VAL A 323 -19.29 13.23 15.67
C VAL A 323 -19.14 12.93 14.17
N ALA A 324 -18.41 11.89 13.80
CA ALA A 324 -18.27 11.48 12.40
C ALA A 324 -19.62 11.06 11.79
N ILE A 325 -20.46 10.33 12.52
CA ILE A 325 -21.84 9.98 12.09
C ILE A 325 -22.68 11.24 11.89
N MET A 326 -22.65 12.19 12.83
CA MET A 326 -23.38 13.46 12.71
C MET A 326 -22.93 14.24 11.47
N ASN A 327 -21.64 14.27 11.17
CA ASN A 327 -21.11 14.90 9.95
C ASN A 327 -21.64 14.21 8.67
N ARG A 328 -21.75 12.87 8.64
CA ARG A 328 -22.37 12.15 7.52
C ARG A 328 -23.85 12.50 7.35
N ILE A 329 -24.59 12.63 8.45
CA ILE A 329 -25.99 13.06 8.44
C ILE A 329 -26.11 14.49 7.90
N LYS A 330 -25.27 15.42 8.37
CA LYS A 330 -25.22 16.82 7.90
C LYS A 330 -24.93 16.88 6.39
N ASP A 331 -24.02 16.05 5.89
CA ASP A 331 -23.65 15.96 4.48
C ASP A 331 -24.66 15.15 3.64
N ARG A 332 -25.79 14.73 4.23
CA ARG A 332 -26.86 13.90 3.62
C ARG A 332 -26.39 12.53 3.13
N MET A 333 -25.31 11.99 3.71
CA MET A 333 -24.77 10.66 3.43
C MET A 333 -25.44 9.62 4.35
N TRP A 334 -26.76 9.46 4.23
CA TRP A 334 -27.57 8.64 5.14
C TRP A 334 -27.15 7.18 5.21
N GLN A 335 -26.77 6.58 4.08
CA GLN A 335 -26.34 5.19 4.01
C GLN A 335 -25.02 4.99 4.78
N ASN A 336 -24.06 5.91 4.60
CA ASN A 336 -22.79 5.89 5.33
C ASN A 336 -23.02 6.05 6.85
N ALA A 337 -23.83 7.03 7.25
CA ALA A 337 -24.19 7.23 8.65
C ALA A 337 -24.83 5.97 9.26
N TRP A 338 -25.72 5.31 8.52
CA TRP A 338 -26.38 4.09 8.96
C TRP A 338 -25.41 2.91 9.09
N VAL A 339 -24.49 2.71 8.14
CA VAL A 339 -23.46 1.68 8.22
C VAL A 339 -22.58 1.90 9.45
N MET A 340 -22.11 3.14 9.67
CA MET A 340 -21.28 3.49 10.83
C MET A 340 -22.02 3.23 12.15
N PHE A 341 -23.31 3.59 12.22
CA PHE A 341 -24.15 3.35 13.40
C PHE A 341 -24.34 1.85 13.67
N LYS A 342 -24.58 1.05 12.64
CA LYS A 342 -24.67 -0.41 12.78
C LYS A 342 -23.39 -1.02 13.36
N VAL A 343 -22.22 -0.53 12.97
CA VAL A 343 -20.94 -1.00 13.52
C VAL A 343 -20.83 -0.76 15.03
N LEU A 344 -21.44 0.34 15.54
CA LEU A 344 -21.47 0.60 16.99
C LEU A 344 -22.36 -0.37 17.76
N LEU A 345 -23.45 -0.85 17.15
CA LEU A 345 -24.50 -1.64 17.82
C LEU A 345 -24.31 -3.15 17.72
N ALA A 346 -23.50 -3.65 16.78
CA ALA A 346 -23.47 -5.07 16.49
C ALA A 346 -22.07 -5.69 16.52
N PRO A 347 -21.96 -6.99 16.83
CA PRO A 347 -20.73 -7.74 16.65
C PRO A 347 -20.31 -7.67 15.19
N TRP A 348 -19.16 -7.11 14.92
CA TRP A 348 -18.55 -6.75 13.63
C TRP A 348 -18.49 -7.84 12.56
N ARG A 349 -18.55 -9.13 12.94
CA ARG A 349 -18.47 -10.25 12.00
C ARG A 349 -19.64 -10.39 11.05
N SER A 350 -20.81 -9.81 11.36
CA SER A 350 -22.06 -10.03 10.59
C SER A 350 -22.29 -9.07 9.43
N TYR A 351 -21.63 -7.91 9.40
CA TYR A 351 -21.90 -6.87 8.39
C TYR A 351 -20.93 -6.86 7.20
N ALA A 352 -19.77 -7.49 7.29
CA ALA A 352 -18.79 -7.55 6.19
C ALA A 352 -19.39 -8.16 4.90
N LYS A 353 -20.29 -9.15 5.02
CA LYS A 353 -20.98 -9.77 3.87
C LYS A 353 -21.98 -8.84 3.19
N VAL A 354 -22.64 -7.97 3.95
CA VAL A 354 -23.66 -7.03 3.42
C VAL A 354 -23.01 -5.89 2.65
N VAL A 355 -21.88 -5.42 3.13
CA VAL A 355 -21.12 -4.33 2.51
C VAL A 355 -20.44 -4.80 1.22
N LYS A 356 -19.86 -6.00 1.20
CA LYS A 356 -19.31 -6.62 -0.04
C LYS A 356 -20.36 -6.70 -1.15
N LYS A 357 -21.64 -6.98 -0.83
CA LYS A 357 -22.73 -7.11 -1.81
C LYS A 357 -23.23 -5.75 -2.35
N SER A 358 -23.11 -4.67 -1.58
CA SER A 358 -23.55 -3.33 -2.02
C SER A 358 -22.55 -2.67 -2.97
N ASP A 359 -21.25 -2.91 -2.80
CA ASP A 359 -20.22 -2.29 -3.65
C ASP A 359 -20.15 -2.93 -5.05
N SER A 360 -20.52 -4.20 -5.20
CA SER A 360 -20.65 -4.83 -6.52
C SER A 360 -21.77 -4.20 -7.36
N GLN A 361 -22.82 -3.67 -6.73
CA GLN A 361 -23.91 -2.94 -7.42
C GLN A 361 -23.52 -1.53 -7.87
N PHE A 362 -22.44 -0.95 -7.33
CA PHE A 362 -21.95 0.38 -7.73
C PHE A 362 -20.88 0.31 -8.83
N ALA A 363 -20.24 -0.83 -9.04
CA ALA A 363 -19.28 -1.03 -10.13
C ALA A 363 -19.99 -1.09 -11.50
N ASP A 364 -21.24 -1.57 -11.54
CA ASP A 364 -22.05 -1.67 -12.79
C ASP A 364 -22.61 -0.34 -13.30
N ASN A 365 -22.42 0.76 -12.57
CA ASN A 365 -22.92 2.11 -12.94
C ASN A 365 -21.80 3.12 -13.27
N ARG A 366 -20.62 2.65 -13.68
CA ARG A 366 -19.53 3.54 -14.12
C ARG A 366 -19.15 3.32 -15.58
#